data_8bee32b8e9f3fe1fe45673224578fbdd
#
_entry.id   8bee32b8e9f3fe1fe45673224578fbdd
#
_cell.length_a   1.000
_cell.length_b   1.000
_cell.length_c   1.000
_cell.angle_alpha   90.00
_cell.angle_beta   90.00
_cell.angle_gamma   90.00
#
_symmetry.space_group_name_H-M   'P 1'
#
loop_
_entity.id
_entity.type
_entity.pdbx_description
1 polymer ?
#
loop_
_entity_poly.entity_id
_entity_poly.type
_entity_poly.pdbx_seq_one_letter_code
_entity_poly.pdbx_strand_id
1 'polypeptide(L)'
;MAFTDNSLRILCVVLAPLAAYAANAPAPPSRADAVPAGQPVAINPREQVQISCKSGAVNYKTQTMVCSNVVISQGSTRVTADHARGSGGVNFQNSHWTFTGNVHIEAPPRGSLRSDDATVEFRDNRIAGATVNGNPAEFEQQRAGDLGMEKGHADQIVYDVGRGTILLSKDAWISDGHNEMSAPSISYSIREQKVLATSGGATQGVHITITPQSAPKPGSPPPNKGAAKPPQGGS
;
A
#
# COMPACT_ATOMS: atom_id res chain seq x y z
N MET A 1 -1.91 -31.66 -10.05
CA MET A 1 -0.95 -30.58 -10.29
C MET A 1 -1.52 -29.34 -9.63
N ALA A 2 -0.98 -29.00 -8.46
CA ALA A 2 -1.47 -27.87 -7.66
C ALA A 2 -0.71 -26.62 -8.08
N PHE A 3 -1.39 -25.67 -8.71
CA PHE A 3 -0.87 -24.32 -8.93
C PHE A 3 -1.07 -23.54 -7.64
N THR A 4 0.00 -23.33 -6.92
CA THR A 4 0.05 -22.41 -5.78
C THR A 4 -0.01 -20.98 -6.31
N ASP A 5 -1.15 -20.37 -6.08
CA ASP A 5 -1.47 -18.99 -6.41
C ASP A 5 -0.69 -18.04 -5.51
N ASN A 6 0.37 -17.45 -6.04
CA ASN A 6 1.16 -16.41 -5.38
C ASN A 6 0.87 -15.08 -6.07
N SER A 7 -0.28 -14.53 -5.81
CA SER A 7 -0.75 -13.33 -6.50
C SER A 7 -0.99 -12.17 -5.57
N LEU A 8 -0.31 -11.12 -5.88
CA LEU A 8 -0.70 -9.74 -5.70
C LEU A 8 -0.16 -9.04 -4.45
N ARG A 9 1.08 -8.62 -4.56
CA ARG A 9 1.70 -7.66 -3.65
C ARG A 9 1.60 -6.28 -4.28
N ILE A 10 0.81 -5.40 -3.72
CA ILE A 10 0.75 -3.98 -4.09
C ILE A 10 1.66 -3.22 -3.16
N LEU A 11 2.43 -2.39 -3.78
CA LEU A 11 3.18 -1.26 -3.29
C LEU A 11 4.04 -1.55 -2.04
N CYS A 12 5.09 -2.36 -2.20
CA CYS A 12 6.26 -2.27 -1.36
C CYS A 12 7.40 -1.71 -2.19
N VAL A 13 7.65 -0.43 -2.09
CA VAL A 13 8.91 0.16 -2.51
C VAL A 13 9.94 -0.27 -1.47
N VAL A 14 10.67 -1.32 -1.74
CA VAL A 14 11.80 -1.73 -0.90
C VAL A 14 13.06 -1.11 -1.47
N LEU A 15 13.52 -0.04 -0.85
CA LEU A 15 14.93 0.31 -0.87
C LEU A 15 15.64 -0.64 0.09
N ALA A 16 16.10 -1.77 -0.41
CA ALA A 16 16.90 -2.71 0.38
C ALA A 16 18.33 -2.17 0.50
N PRO A 17 18.91 -2.09 1.71
CA PRO A 17 20.36 -1.96 1.82
C PRO A 17 21.02 -3.29 1.51
N LEU A 18 22.01 -3.28 0.60
CA LEU A 18 22.95 -4.38 0.45
C LEU A 18 23.73 -4.57 1.76
N ALA A 19 23.50 -5.68 2.45
CA ALA A 19 24.48 -6.20 3.39
C ALA A 19 24.40 -7.73 3.39
N ALA A 20 25.35 -8.35 2.71
CA ALA A 20 25.66 -9.75 2.86
C ALA A 20 26.38 -9.95 4.21
N TYR A 21 25.78 -10.76 5.11
CA TYR A 21 26.51 -11.46 6.16
C TYR A 21 25.86 -12.81 6.42
N ALA A 22 26.57 -13.86 6.06
CA ALA A 22 26.28 -15.22 6.50
C ALA A 22 26.74 -15.38 7.95
N ALA A 23 25.85 -15.80 8.84
CA ALA A 23 26.24 -16.48 10.08
C ALA A 23 25.08 -17.27 10.65
N ASN A 24 25.34 -18.54 10.95
CA ASN A 24 24.55 -19.54 11.65
C ASN A 24 23.59 -18.97 12.71
N ALA A 25 22.29 -19.17 12.52
CA ALA A 25 21.29 -18.95 13.56
C ALA A 25 20.41 -20.21 13.70
N PRO A 26 20.02 -20.61 14.93
CA PRO A 26 19.18 -21.76 15.17
C PRO A 26 17.78 -21.57 14.58
N ALA A 27 17.13 -22.67 14.17
CA ALA A 27 15.83 -22.68 13.54
C ALA A 27 14.76 -21.94 14.39
N PRO A 28 13.98 -21.02 13.79
CA PRO A 28 12.90 -20.35 14.49
C PRO A 28 11.70 -21.31 14.70
N PRO A 29 10.91 -21.11 15.76
CA PRO A 29 9.69 -21.88 16.00
C PRO A 29 8.67 -21.65 14.88
N SER A 30 7.86 -22.68 14.61
CA SER A 30 6.76 -22.69 13.64
C SER A 30 5.97 -21.38 13.61
N ARG A 31 6.01 -20.73 12.46
CA ARG A 31 5.16 -19.57 12.16
C ARG A 31 3.73 -20.04 11.89
N ALA A 32 2.88 -19.92 12.90
CA ALA A 32 1.46 -19.77 12.69
C ALA A 32 1.19 -18.31 12.31
N ASP A 33 0.54 -18.10 11.15
CA ASP A 33 -0.23 -16.92 10.76
C ASP A 33 0.42 -15.51 10.82
N ALA A 34 1.55 -15.34 10.20
CA ALA A 34 1.97 -13.99 9.79
C ALA A 34 1.34 -13.64 8.43
N VAL A 35 0.28 -12.83 8.44
CA VAL A 35 -0.28 -12.22 7.22
C VAL A 35 0.82 -11.32 6.63
N PRO A 36 1.28 -11.56 5.38
CA PRO A 36 2.33 -10.72 4.80
C PRO A 36 1.79 -9.31 4.56
N ALA A 37 2.45 -8.31 5.16
CA ALA A 37 2.23 -6.92 4.88
C ALA A 37 2.58 -6.63 3.40
N GLY A 38 1.75 -5.86 2.70
CA GLY A 38 1.99 -5.45 1.31
C GLY A 38 1.13 -6.15 0.25
N GLN A 39 0.02 -6.80 0.64
CA GLN A 39 -0.96 -7.28 -0.35
C GLN A 39 -1.95 -6.17 -0.70
N PRO A 40 -2.33 -6.05 -2.01
CA PRO A 40 -3.42 -5.18 -2.42
C PRO A 40 -4.69 -5.49 -1.66
N VAL A 41 -5.57 -4.51 -1.61
CA VAL A 41 -6.96 -4.72 -1.20
C VAL A 41 -7.56 -5.74 -2.17
N ALA A 42 -7.34 -7.02 -1.90
CA ALA A 42 -7.96 -8.09 -2.65
C ALA A 42 -9.37 -8.25 -2.11
N ILE A 43 -10.35 -8.20 -3.00
CA ILE A 43 -11.71 -8.66 -2.67
C ILE A 43 -11.58 -10.13 -2.28
N ASN A 44 -11.87 -10.45 -1.03
CA ASN A 44 -11.90 -11.83 -0.58
C ASN A 44 -13.20 -12.47 -1.09
N PRO A 45 -13.17 -13.43 -2.03
CA PRO A 45 -14.38 -14.00 -2.61
C PRO A 45 -15.24 -14.76 -1.59
N ARG A 46 -14.73 -14.99 -0.37
CA ARG A 46 -15.45 -15.66 0.73
C ARG A 46 -16.10 -14.67 1.69
N GLU A 47 -15.78 -13.38 1.60
CA GLU A 47 -16.38 -12.34 2.44
C GLU A 47 -17.45 -11.57 1.66
N GLN A 48 -18.55 -11.26 2.32
CA GLN A 48 -19.63 -10.47 1.72
C GLN A 48 -19.16 -9.04 1.49
N VAL A 49 -19.45 -8.52 0.30
CA VAL A 49 -19.34 -7.10 0.00
C VAL A 49 -20.66 -6.42 0.37
N GLN A 50 -20.59 -5.43 1.23
CA GLN A 50 -21.74 -4.59 1.61
C GLN A 50 -21.64 -3.27 0.88
N ILE A 51 -22.72 -2.87 0.20
CA ILE A 51 -22.84 -1.58 -0.47
C ILE A 51 -23.99 -0.83 0.17
N SER A 52 -23.70 0.35 0.72
CA SER A 52 -24.68 1.26 1.30
C SER A 52 -24.67 2.57 0.51
N CYS A 53 -25.84 3.09 0.19
CA CYS A 53 -26.02 4.35 -0.56
C CYS A 53 -27.11 5.19 0.11
N LYS A 54 -26.99 6.51 0.09
CA LYS A 54 -28.09 7.41 0.46
C LYS A 54 -29.22 7.30 -0.56
N SER A 55 -28.88 7.20 -1.84
CA SER A 55 -29.82 6.88 -2.93
C SER A 55 -29.09 6.06 -3.99
N GLY A 56 -29.81 5.15 -4.64
CA GLY A 56 -29.21 4.31 -5.65
C GLY A 56 -30.23 3.72 -6.59
N ALA A 57 -29.81 3.31 -7.77
CA ALA A 57 -30.60 2.62 -8.76
C ALA A 57 -29.78 1.47 -9.38
N VAL A 58 -30.43 0.35 -9.58
CA VAL A 58 -29.88 -0.81 -10.29
C VAL A 58 -30.71 -1.04 -11.54
N ASN A 59 -30.05 -1.08 -12.69
CA ASN A 59 -30.67 -1.45 -13.94
C ASN A 59 -30.16 -2.84 -14.36
N TYR A 60 -30.99 -3.84 -14.18
CA TYR A 60 -30.64 -5.24 -14.50
C TYR A 60 -30.53 -5.50 -16.01
N LYS A 61 -31.21 -4.70 -16.84
CA LYS A 61 -31.14 -4.85 -18.29
C LYS A 61 -29.80 -4.36 -18.84
N THR A 62 -29.29 -3.25 -18.32
CA THR A 62 -28.01 -2.67 -18.72
C THR A 62 -26.86 -3.11 -17.83
N GLN A 63 -27.14 -3.89 -16.79
CA GLN A 63 -26.18 -4.30 -15.76
C GLN A 63 -25.39 -3.13 -15.17
N THR A 64 -26.09 -2.05 -14.86
CA THR A 64 -25.49 -0.85 -14.27
C THR A 64 -26.06 -0.56 -12.90
N MET A 65 -25.23 -0.04 -12.02
CA MET A 65 -25.59 0.46 -10.72
C MET A 65 -25.09 1.90 -10.56
N VAL A 66 -25.87 2.76 -9.96
CA VAL A 66 -25.47 4.11 -9.55
C VAL A 66 -25.82 4.31 -8.09
N CYS A 67 -24.93 4.98 -7.37
CA CYS A 67 -25.07 5.27 -5.95
C CYS A 67 -24.65 6.71 -5.66
N SER A 68 -25.34 7.37 -4.73
CA SER A 68 -24.87 8.61 -4.12
C SER A 68 -24.53 8.39 -2.64
N ASN A 69 -23.50 9.08 -2.16
CA ASN A 69 -22.93 8.89 -0.82
C ASN A 69 -22.71 7.40 -0.54
N VAL A 70 -21.85 6.81 -1.35
CA VAL A 70 -21.60 5.36 -1.32
C VAL A 70 -20.63 5.00 -0.22
N VAL A 71 -20.91 3.89 0.43
CA VAL A 71 -19.99 3.18 1.32
C VAL A 71 -19.97 1.73 0.88
N ILE A 72 -18.80 1.25 0.50
CA ILE A 72 -18.57 -0.17 0.20
C ILE A 72 -17.63 -0.72 1.28
N SER A 73 -17.98 -1.84 1.86
CA SER A 73 -17.14 -2.51 2.86
C SER A 73 -17.03 -4.00 2.61
N GLN A 74 -15.83 -4.53 2.85
CA GLN A 74 -15.52 -5.94 2.83
C GLN A 74 -14.42 -6.22 3.87
N GLY A 75 -14.74 -6.99 4.90
CA GLY A 75 -13.84 -7.17 6.03
C GLY A 75 -13.44 -5.84 6.67
N SER A 76 -12.16 -5.59 6.79
CA SER A 76 -11.61 -4.32 7.29
C SER A 76 -11.48 -3.22 6.22
N THR A 77 -11.70 -3.55 4.96
CA THR A 77 -11.62 -2.58 3.86
C THR A 77 -12.89 -1.79 3.72
N ARG A 78 -12.76 -0.48 3.58
CA ARG A 78 -13.84 0.47 3.40
C ARG A 78 -13.52 1.44 2.28
N VAL A 79 -14.48 1.64 1.38
CA VAL A 79 -14.42 2.66 0.30
C VAL A 79 -15.58 3.61 0.49
N THR A 80 -15.33 4.91 0.47
CA THR A 80 -16.34 5.95 0.48
C THR A 80 -16.16 6.89 -0.70
N ALA A 81 -17.26 7.41 -1.24
CA ALA A 81 -17.24 8.44 -2.29
C ALA A 81 -18.60 9.14 -2.33
N ASP A 82 -18.65 10.33 -2.93
CA ASP A 82 -19.91 11.05 -3.11
C ASP A 82 -20.79 10.34 -4.13
N HIS A 83 -20.21 9.80 -5.19
CA HIS A 83 -20.91 9.05 -6.22
C HIS A 83 -20.14 7.78 -6.62
N ALA A 84 -20.88 6.73 -6.96
CA ALA A 84 -20.33 5.55 -7.59
C ALA A 84 -21.20 5.09 -8.76
N ARG A 85 -20.55 4.61 -9.81
CA ARG A 85 -21.18 3.98 -10.97
C ARG A 85 -20.48 2.67 -11.26
N GLY A 86 -21.22 1.58 -11.20
CA GLY A 86 -20.77 0.25 -11.61
C GLY A 86 -21.40 -0.16 -12.94
N SER A 87 -20.67 -0.86 -13.78
CA SER A 87 -21.13 -1.47 -15.02
C SER A 87 -20.50 -2.86 -15.19
N GLY A 88 -21.17 -3.75 -15.95
CA GLY A 88 -20.75 -5.15 -16.12
C GLY A 88 -21.28 -6.09 -15.05
N GLY A 89 -22.25 -5.65 -14.25
CA GLY A 89 -22.88 -6.40 -13.16
C GLY A 89 -22.42 -5.94 -11.78
N VAL A 90 -23.26 -6.23 -10.79
CA VAL A 90 -23.03 -5.87 -9.39
C VAL A 90 -22.17 -6.90 -8.63
N ASN A 91 -21.76 -7.96 -9.30
CA ASN A 91 -21.10 -9.10 -8.68
C ASN A 91 -19.55 -9.01 -8.69
N PHE A 92 -18.97 -7.90 -9.15
CA PHE A 92 -17.53 -7.68 -9.29
C PHE A 92 -16.77 -8.71 -10.15
N GLN A 93 -17.49 -9.56 -10.87
CA GLN A 93 -16.85 -10.64 -11.64
C GLN A 93 -16.09 -10.10 -12.85
N ASN A 94 -16.77 -9.34 -13.72
CA ASN A 94 -16.18 -8.62 -14.84
C ASN A 94 -16.86 -7.25 -14.88
N SER A 95 -16.41 -6.34 -14.08
CA SER A 95 -17.09 -5.06 -13.85
C SER A 95 -16.11 -3.90 -13.83
N HIS A 96 -16.64 -2.75 -14.14
CA HIS A 96 -15.94 -1.48 -14.12
C HIS A 96 -16.68 -0.53 -13.17
N TRP A 97 -15.94 0.01 -12.21
CA TRP A 97 -16.47 0.91 -11.21
C TRP A 97 -15.77 2.25 -11.26
N THR A 98 -16.54 3.31 -11.28
CA THR A 98 -16.06 4.69 -11.16
C THR A 98 -16.59 5.30 -9.89
N PHE A 99 -15.72 5.87 -9.08
CA PHE A 99 -16.01 6.61 -7.86
C PHE A 99 -15.65 8.07 -8.12
N THR A 100 -16.49 9.00 -7.69
CA THR A 100 -16.27 10.43 -7.92
C THR A 100 -16.64 11.23 -6.67
N GLY A 101 -15.81 12.21 -6.35
CA GLY A 101 -15.95 13.12 -5.23
C GLY A 101 -15.56 12.48 -3.90
N ASN A 102 -14.56 13.06 -3.25
CA ASN A 102 -14.10 12.68 -1.91
C ASN A 102 -13.86 11.18 -1.74
N VAL A 103 -13.17 10.58 -2.71
CA VAL A 103 -12.88 9.15 -2.67
C VAL A 103 -11.89 8.87 -1.56
N HIS A 104 -12.27 8.01 -0.62
CA HIS A 104 -11.41 7.55 0.45
C HIS A 104 -11.48 6.04 0.56
N ILE A 105 -10.32 5.40 0.51
CA ILE A 105 -10.14 3.96 0.67
C ILE A 105 -9.34 3.73 1.93
N GLU A 106 -9.88 2.93 2.83
CA GLU A 106 -9.22 2.48 4.07
C GLU A 106 -9.08 0.97 4.04
N ALA A 107 -7.93 0.48 4.36
CA ALA A 107 -7.62 -0.95 4.44
C ALA A 107 -6.73 -1.26 5.66
N PRO A 108 -7.20 -1.02 6.90
CA PRO A 108 -6.40 -1.27 8.10
C PRO A 108 -5.97 -2.74 8.22
N PRO A 109 -4.76 -3.03 8.68
CA PRO A 109 -3.67 -2.10 9.03
C PRO A 109 -2.80 -1.69 7.82
N ARG A 110 -3.20 -2.02 6.61
CA ARG A 110 -2.35 -1.92 5.41
C ARG A 110 -2.13 -0.50 4.94
N GLY A 111 -3.14 0.36 4.99
CA GLY A 111 -3.01 1.74 4.57
C GLY A 111 -4.31 2.40 4.17
N SER A 112 -4.17 3.57 3.56
CA SER A 112 -5.28 4.38 3.05
C SER A 112 -4.91 5.08 1.76
N LEU A 113 -5.94 5.51 1.01
CA LEU A 113 -5.80 6.31 -0.20
C LEU A 113 -6.91 7.36 -0.23
N ARG A 114 -6.59 8.58 -0.66
CA ARG A 114 -7.51 9.70 -0.86
C ARG A 114 -7.35 10.26 -2.26
N SER A 115 -8.46 10.62 -2.90
CA SER A 115 -8.44 11.17 -4.25
C SER A 115 -9.75 11.87 -4.60
N ASP A 116 -9.77 12.58 -5.72
CA ASP A 116 -10.99 13.19 -6.26
C ASP A 116 -11.84 12.14 -6.97
N ASP A 117 -11.21 11.25 -7.73
CA ASP A 117 -11.88 10.14 -8.40
C ASP A 117 -11.02 8.88 -8.47
N ALA A 118 -11.66 7.75 -8.64
CA ALA A 118 -11.02 6.47 -8.87
C ALA A 118 -11.85 5.60 -9.82
N THR A 119 -11.16 4.91 -10.70
CA THR A 119 -11.73 3.92 -11.60
C THR A 119 -11.07 2.58 -11.34
N VAL A 120 -11.87 1.53 -11.17
CA VAL A 120 -11.39 0.19 -10.85
C VAL A 120 -11.98 -0.81 -11.81
N GLU A 121 -11.13 -1.61 -12.43
CA GLU A 121 -11.53 -2.74 -13.28
C GLU A 121 -11.39 -4.05 -12.51
N PHE A 122 -12.44 -4.87 -12.59
CA PHE A 122 -12.46 -6.22 -12.04
C PHE A 122 -12.53 -7.24 -13.16
N ARG A 123 -11.75 -8.32 -13.03
CA ARG A 123 -11.80 -9.53 -13.86
C ARG A 123 -11.71 -10.73 -12.93
N ASP A 124 -12.62 -11.67 -13.09
CA ASP A 124 -12.67 -12.89 -12.28
C ASP A 124 -12.67 -12.64 -10.78
N ASN A 125 -13.47 -11.67 -10.33
CA ASN A 125 -13.55 -11.19 -8.93
C ASN A 125 -12.22 -10.64 -8.36
N ARG A 126 -11.32 -10.19 -9.22
CA ARG A 126 -10.05 -9.59 -8.81
C ARG A 126 -9.87 -8.23 -9.47
N ILE A 127 -9.17 -7.35 -8.80
CA ILE A 127 -8.75 -6.08 -9.41
C ILE A 127 -7.78 -6.39 -10.54
N ALA A 128 -8.14 -6.00 -11.76
CA ALA A 128 -7.29 -6.10 -12.94
C ALA A 128 -6.46 -4.83 -13.16
N GLY A 129 -7.02 -3.68 -12.78
CA GLY A 129 -6.38 -2.39 -12.84
C GLY A 129 -7.14 -1.34 -12.06
N ALA A 130 -6.47 -0.26 -11.74
CA ALA A 130 -7.09 0.92 -11.13
C ALA A 130 -6.38 2.19 -11.64
N THR A 131 -7.16 3.24 -11.81
CA THR A 131 -6.68 4.59 -12.07
C THR A 131 -7.29 5.51 -11.03
N VAL A 132 -6.45 6.27 -10.37
CA VAL A 132 -6.82 7.19 -9.31
C VAL A 132 -6.33 8.58 -9.69
N ASN A 133 -7.18 9.58 -9.60
CA ASN A 133 -6.84 10.96 -9.90
C ASN A 133 -7.21 11.85 -8.71
N GLY A 134 -6.38 12.85 -8.47
CA GLY A 134 -6.58 13.84 -7.42
C GLY A 134 -5.74 15.07 -7.66
N ASN A 135 -5.83 16.04 -6.77
CA ASN A 135 -5.03 17.25 -6.84
C ASN A 135 -4.37 17.59 -5.47
N PRO A 136 -3.43 16.72 -5.05
CA PRO A 136 -3.05 15.39 -5.55
C PRO A 136 -3.91 14.23 -5.02
N ALA A 137 -3.78 13.06 -5.63
CA ALA A 137 -4.15 11.80 -4.99
C ALA A 137 -3.03 11.39 -4.01
N GLU A 138 -3.40 10.97 -2.80
CA GLU A 138 -2.48 10.66 -1.70
C GLU A 138 -2.65 9.23 -1.24
N PHE A 139 -1.56 8.57 -0.88
CA PHE A 139 -1.63 7.27 -0.23
C PHE A 139 -0.67 7.15 0.95
N GLU A 140 -1.05 6.32 1.90
CA GLU A 140 -0.21 5.88 3.01
C GLU A 140 -0.33 4.37 3.14
N GLN A 141 0.79 3.70 3.42
CA GLN A 141 0.76 2.26 3.68
C GLN A 141 1.79 1.84 4.73
N GLN A 142 1.45 0.77 5.46
CA GLN A 142 2.37 0.12 6.39
C GLN A 142 3.38 -0.70 5.59
N ARG A 143 4.67 -0.48 5.86
CA ARG A 143 5.75 -1.30 5.28
C ARG A 143 5.79 -2.68 5.92
N ALA A 144 6.21 -3.67 5.15
CA ALA A 144 6.39 -5.02 5.65
C ALA A 144 7.43 -5.08 6.79
N GLY A 145 7.13 -5.85 7.85
CA GLY A 145 8.08 -6.04 8.95
C GLY A 145 8.16 -4.88 9.93
N ASP A 146 7.09 -4.09 10.08
CA ASP A 146 7.02 -2.95 11.00
C ASP A 146 8.08 -1.86 10.74
N LEU A 147 8.47 -1.71 9.49
CA LEU A 147 9.50 -0.77 9.04
C LEU A 147 9.00 0.68 8.93
N GLY A 148 7.82 0.99 9.46
CA GLY A 148 7.21 2.33 9.43
C GLY A 148 6.21 2.51 8.29
N MET A 149 5.80 3.76 8.07
CA MET A 149 4.83 4.16 7.06
C MET A 149 5.53 4.62 5.79
N GLU A 150 5.01 4.22 4.67
CA GLU A 150 5.34 4.74 3.36
C GLU A 150 4.21 5.63 2.88
N LYS A 151 4.56 6.76 2.29
CA LYS A 151 3.62 7.78 1.82
C LYS A 151 3.98 8.20 0.41
N GLY A 152 2.98 8.63 -0.32
CA GLY A 152 3.23 9.22 -1.62
C GLY A 152 2.02 9.95 -2.17
N HIS A 153 2.28 10.78 -3.16
CA HIS A 153 1.24 11.47 -3.91
C HIS A 153 1.61 11.64 -5.38
N ALA A 154 0.60 11.87 -6.19
CA ALA A 154 0.70 12.31 -7.58
C ALA A 154 -0.69 12.78 -8.04
N ASP A 155 -0.78 13.56 -9.11
CA ASP A 155 -2.10 13.90 -9.68
C ASP A 155 -2.79 12.66 -10.25
N GLN A 156 -2.02 11.68 -10.72
CA GLN A 156 -2.55 10.42 -11.21
C GLN A 156 -1.71 9.23 -10.77
N ILE A 157 -2.38 8.20 -10.28
CA ILE A 157 -1.79 6.90 -9.91
C ILE A 157 -2.48 5.82 -10.73
N VAL A 158 -1.72 5.09 -11.54
CA VAL A 158 -2.22 3.96 -12.36
C VAL A 158 -1.60 2.66 -11.87
N TYR A 159 -2.46 1.71 -11.55
CA TYR A 159 -2.08 0.37 -11.18
C TYR A 159 -2.48 -0.63 -12.27
N ASP A 160 -1.51 -1.28 -12.88
CA ASP A 160 -1.67 -2.35 -13.88
C ASP A 160 -1.24 -3.68 -13.27
N VAL A 161 -2.24 -4.50 -12.91
CA VAL A 161 -2.00 -5.82 -12.31
C VAL A 161 -1.35 -6.78 -13.29
N GLY A 162 -1.75 -6.72 -14.55
CA GLY A 162 -1.22 -7.60 -15.60
C GLY A 162 0.28 -7.42 -15.82
N ARG A 163 0.72 -6.18 -15.85
CA ARG A 163 2.14 -5.82 -15.93
C ARG A 163 2.85 -5.89 -14.58
N GLY A 164 2.11 -5.81 -13.48
CA GLY A 164 2.65 -5.68 -12.14
C GLY A 164 3.38 -4.36 -11.95
N THR A 165 2.78 -3.26 -12.44
CA THR A 165 3.37 -1.92 -12.38
C THR A 165 2.44 -0.92 -11.72
N ILE A 166 3.05 0.03 -11.01
CA ILE A 166 2.39 1.21 -10.48
C ILE A 166 3.08 2.42 -11.08
N LEU A 167 2.32 3.31 -11.67
CA LEU A 167 2.81 4.55 -12.26
C LEU A 167 2.18 5.74 -11.53
N LEU A 168 3.02 6.55 -10.92
CA LEU A 168 2.69 7.87 -10.39
C LEU A 168 3.06 8.90 -11.45
N SER A 169 2.17 9.78 -11.81
CA SER A 169 2.37 10.75 -12.87
C SER A 169 1.90 12.13 -12.46
N LYS A 170 2.59 13.15 -12.93
CA LYS A 170 2.38 14.56 -12.61
C LYS A 170 2.59 14.81 -11.12
N ASP A 171 3.68 15.48 -10.83
CA ASP A 171 4.09 15.82 -9.47
C ASP A 171 4.18 14.61 -8.51
N ALA A 172 4.83 13.56 -9.00
CA ALA A 172 4.99 12.34 -8.24
C ALA A 172 6.03 12.48 -7.12
N TRP A 173 5.65 12.09 -5.90
CA TRP A 173 6.50 12.06 -4.73
C TRP A 173 6.23 10.80 -3.90
N ILE A 174 7.30 10.21 -3.37
CA ILE A 174 7.23 9.06 -2.46
C ILE A 174 8.24 9.26 -1.32
N SER A 175 7.89 8.76 -0.13
CA SER A 175 8.76 8.76 1.05
C SER A 175 8.57 7.49 1.86
N ASP A 176 9.68 6.95 2.37
CA ASP A 176 9.69 5.84 3.32
C ASP A 176 9.91 6.30 4.77
N GLY A 177 9.80 7.60 5.00
CA GLY A 177 10.02 8.26 6.28
C GLY A 177 11.48 8.66 6.53
N HIS A 178 12.43 8.16 5.73
CA HIS A 178 13.85 8.52 5.77
C HIS A 178 14.35 9.04 4.44
N ASN A 179 13.93 8.41 3.36
CA ASN A 179 14.32 8.77 2.01
C ASN A 179 13.11 9.28 1.26
N GLU A 180 13.35 10.23 0.39
CA GLU A 180 12.31 10.85 -0.44
C GLU A 180 12.74 10.87 -1.89
N MET A 181 11.80 10.70 -2.78
CA MET A 181 12.00 10.82 -4.20
C MET A 181 10.86 11.62 -4.82
N SER A 182 11.19 12.64 -5.61
CA SER A 182 10.21 13.37 -6.42
C SER A 182 10.65 13.44 -7.87
N ALA A 183 9.68 13.33 -8.76
CA ALA A 183 9.89 13.39 -10.20
C ALA A 183 8.55 13.69 -10.92
N PRO A 184 8.56 14.14 -12.17
CA PRO A 184 7.36 14.22 -13.00
C PRO A 184 6.64 12.88 -13.16
N SER A 185 7.38 11.76 -13.12
CA SER A 185 6.84 10.41 -13.15
C SER A 185 7.72 9.44 -12.40
N ILE A 186 7.10 8.59 -11.58
CA ILE A 186 7.73 7.50 -10.85
C ILE A 186 7.00 6.21 -11.20
N SER A 187 7.73 5.22 -11.72
CA SER A 187 7.20 3.89 -12.04
C SER A 187 7.81 2.86 -11.09
N TYR A 188 6.99 2.01 -10.53
CA TYR A 188 7.41 0.89 -9.70
C TYR A 188 7.03 -0.45 -10.35
N SER A 189 8.01 -1.29 -10.59
CA SER A 189 7.81 -2.68 -11.02
C SER A 189 7.76 -3.58 -9.79
N ILE A 190 6.59 -4.17 -9.54
CA ILE A 190 6.37 -5.07 -8.40
C ILE A 190 7.19 -6.35 -8.55
N ARG A 191 7.31 -6.86 -9.77
CA ARG A 191 8.03 -8.11 -10.07
C ARG A 191 9.53 -7.96 -9.91
N GLU A 192 10.07 -6.82 -10.39
CA GLU A 192 11.50 -6.53 -10.36
C GLU A 192 11.91 -5.82 -9.07
N GLN A 193 10.94 -5.37 -8.24
CA GLN A 193 11.17 -4.53 -7.07
C GLN A 193 12.01 -3.28 -7.41
N LYS A 194 11.72 -2.67 -8.54
CA LYS A 194 12.51 -1.60 -9.12
C LYS A 194 11.69 -0.32 -9.23
N VAL A 195 12.25 0.76 -8.74
CA VAL A 195 11.75 2.11 -8.94
C VAL A 195 12.50 2.75 -10.11
N LEU A 196 11.76 3.38 -11.01
CA LEU A 196 12.29 4.21 -12.09
C LEU A 196 11.62 5.58 -12.01
N ALA A 197 12.41 6.61 -11.79
CA ALA A 197 11.97 7.99 -11.86
C ALA A 197 12.40 8.59 -13.20
N THR A 198 11.52 9.35 -13.84
CA THR A 198 11.76 9.93 -15.15
C THR A 198 11.56 11.44 -15.11
N SER A 199 12.49 12.19 -15.70
CA SER A 199 12.38 13.64 -15.87
C SER A 199 11.34 13.99 -16.93
N GLY A 200 10.67 15.13 -16.77
CA GLY A 200 9.67 15.66 -17.72
C GLY A 200 10.23 16.58 -18.79
N GLY A 201 11.56 16.57 -19.00
CA GLY A 201 12.24 17.46 -19.93
C GLY A 201 13.40 18.22 -19.27
N ALA A 202 13.87 19.29 -19.90
CA ALA A 202 15.06 20.01 -19.46
C ALA A 202 14.90 20.77 -18.12
N THR A 203 13.66 21.04 -17.70
CA THR A 203 13.37 21.88 -16.51
C THR A 203 12.84 21.11 -15.30
N GLN A 204 12.45 19.86 -15.47
CA GLN A 204 11.88 19.04 -14.39
C GLN A 204 12.75 17.81 -14.17
N GLY A 205 13.59 17.87 -13.14
CA GLY A 205 14.52 16.81 -12.76
C GLY A 205 13.91 15.74 -11.86
N VAL A 206 14.72 14.73 -11.57
CA VAL A 206 14.49 13.77 -10.50
C VAL A 206 15.25 14.26 -9.27
N HIS A 207 14.58 14.35 -8.13
CA HIS A 207 15.18 14.72 -6.86
C HIS A 207 15.10 13.53 -5.89
N ILE A 208 16.24 13.20 -5.29
CA ILE A 208 16.32 12.12 -4.29
C ILE A 208 17.00 12.70 -3.05
N THR A 209 16.32 12.62 -1.93
CA THR A 209 16.85 12.98 -0.61
C THR A 209 17.07 11.70 0.18
N ILE A 210 18.29 11.47 0.66
CA ILE A 210 18.64 10.34 1.50
C ILE A 210 19.04 10.88 2.87
N THR A 211 18.32 10.48 3.91
CA THR A 211 18.67 10.81 5.29
C THR A 211 19.46 9.67 5.90
N PRO A 212 20.77 9.82 6.14
CA PRO A 212 21.57 8.79 6.78
C PRO A 212 21.00 8.48 8.17
N GLN A 213 20.79 7.20 8.47
CA GLN A 213 20.48 6.80 9.82
C GLN A 213 21.70 7.12 10.70
N SER A 214 21.50 7.94 11.74
CA SER A 214 22.56 8.19 12.71
C SER A 214 23.07 6.86 13.25
N ALA A 215 24.39 6.63 13.15
CA ALA A 215 24.99 5.46 13.76
C ALA A 215 24.54 5.37 15.24
N PRO A 216 24.27 4.16 15.77
CA PRO A 216 23.95 4.00 17.18
C PRO A 216 25.01 4.72 18.00
N LYS A 217 24.58 5.66 18.84
CA LYS A 217 25.49 6.42 19.73
C LYS A 217 26.36 5.39 20.45
N PRO A 218 27.71 5.47 20.38
CA PRO A 218 28.58 4.50 21.05
C PRO A 218 28.12 4.37 22.50
N GLY A 219 27.86 3.14 22.93
CA GLY A 219 27.05 2.77 24.06
C GLY A 219 27.32 3.58 25.32
N SER A 220 26.25 3.99 25.97
CA SER A 220 26.29 4.25 27.39
C SER A 220 26.93 3.06 28.09
N PRO A 221 27.91 3.24 28.96
CA PRO A 221 28.54 2.13 29.66
C PRO A 221 27.45 1.31 30.38
N PRO A 222 27.59 -0.03 30.43
CA PRO A 222 26.60 -0.86 31.10
C PRO A 222 26.45 -0.40 32.57
N PRO A 223 25.23 -0.43 33.14
CA PRO A 223 25.01 -0.05 34.52
C PRO A 223 25.93 -0.92 35.40
N ASN A 224 26.77 -0.23 36.17
CA ASN A 224 27.71 -0.83 37.10
C ASN A 224 26.94 -1.74 38.06
N LYS A 225 27.03 -3.07 37.86
CA LYS A 225 26.49 -4.03 38.79
C LYS A 225 27.21 -3.88 40.11
N GLY A 226 26.47 -3.37 41.07
CA GLY A 226 26.77 -3.09 42.45
C GLY A 226 28.03 -3.72 43.03
N ALA A 227 28.89 -2.87 43.55
CA ALA A 227 29.93 -3.28 44.46
C ALA A 227 29.33 -4.03 45.63
N ALA A 228 29.73 -5.27 45.78
CA ALA A 228 29.37 -6.11 46.92
C ALA A 228 29.88 -5.45 48.20
N LYS A 229 28.96 -5.20 49.18
CA LYS A 229 29.23 -4.70 50.48
C LYS A 229 30.15 -5.70 51.25
N PRO A 230 31.30 -5.30 51.80
CA PRO A 230 32.11 -6.21 52.58
C PRO A 230 31.42 -6.65 53.86
N PRO A 231 31.66 -7.90 54.35
CA PRO A 231 31.06 -8.37 55.57
C PRO A 231 31.60 -7.63 56.79
N GLN A 232 30.69 -7.09 57.63
CA GLN A 232 31.07 -6.56 58.96
C GLN A 232 31.29 -7.73 59.87
N GLY A 233 32.55 -7.88 60.35
CA GLY A 233 32.91 -8.79 61.40
C GLY A 233 32.36 -8.29 62.74
N GLY A 234 31.69 -9.21 63.48
CA GLY A 234 31.31 -9.03 64.83
C GLY A 234 32.46 -9.32 65.80
N SER A 235 32.49 -8.59 66.86
CA SER A 235 33.12 -8.93 68.15
C SER A 235 32.10 -8.72 69.20
#